data_eacc8db065b5a2a834d62002444d79eb
#
_entry.id   eacc8db065b5a2a834d62002444d79eb
#
_cell.length_a   1.000
_cell.length_b   1.000
_cell.length_c   1.000
_cell.angle_alpha   90.00
_cell.angle_beta   90.00
_cell.angle_gamma   90.00
#
_symmetry.space_group_name_H-M   'P 1'
#
loop_
_entity.id
_entity.type
_entity.pdbx_description
1 polymer ?
#
loop_
_entity_poly.entity_id
_entity_poly.type
_entity_poly.pdbx_seq_one_letter_code
_entity_poly.pdbx_strand_id
1 'polypeptide(L)'
;VYTALYTPLLPSTTGLIDDVAFSKCKRGVQVINCARGGIIDEAALLRALESGQCGGAGLDVFTEEPPRDRALADHPLVISLPHLGASTLEAQNRCGEEIAQQIVDLVKERALVGAVNAPALTKAFSPETRPWIRLGEALGRLLHSLLPQVGGEIQVTTTGDAVKNFGSFLCSAVAIGLLQNSDNKVNLVNSCFFAKQAGIQVISRHSLESPQNGLEVSGGGLRLIGGLLGDTPCLIQIGPSPFRSPVSLEGTLLLWTSETNLPKLVEGLAAAGVGLQTFHVSPGYTVASVSSPVSDVRTLGSCLQVTLPA
;
A
#
# COMPACT_ATOMS: atom_id res chain seq x y z
N VAL A 1 1.02 3.41 -47.40
CA VAL A 1 1.28 4.03 -46.11
C VAL A 1 0.87 3.05 -45.03
N TYR A 2 1.74 2.85 -44.03
CA TYR A 2 1.48 1.97 -42.89
C TYR A 2 1.25 2.80 -41.65
N THR A 3 0.35 2.33 -40.77
CA THR A 3 0.14 2.84 -39.43
C THR A 3 0.23 1.67 -38.45
N ALA A 4 1.20 1.73 -37.55
CA ALA A 4 1.39 0.72 -36.51
C ALA A 4 1.05 1.31 -35.13
N LEU A 5 0.34 0.54 -34.30
CA LEU A 5 -0.14 0.95 -32.99
C LEU A 5 0.70 0.32 -31.89
N TYR A 6 1.18 1.15 -30.95
CA TYR A 6 2.03 0.77 -29.83
C TYR A 6 1.59 1.46 -28.53
N THR A 7 0.29 1.74 -28.36
CA THR A 7 -0.25 2.42 -27.17
C THR A 7 -0.91 1.42 -26.23
N PRO A 8 -0.94 1.68 -24.92
CA PRO A 8 -1.78 0.92 -24.01
C PRO A 8 -3.27 1.18 -24.30
N LEU A 9 -4.12 0.23 -23.97
CA LEU A 9 -5.58 0.43 -23.98
C LEU A 9 -5.99 1.23 -22.74
N LEU A 10 -6.45 2.45 -22.96
CA LEU A 10 -6.94 3.37 -21.94
C LEU A 10 -8.29 3.93 -22.40
N PRO A 11 -9.09 4.55 -21.53
CA PRO A 11 -10.32 5.23 -21.97
C PRO A 11 -10.09 6.25 -23.10
N SER A 12 -8.90 6.89 -23.13
CA SER A 12 -8.51 7.87 -24.16
C SER A 12 -8.00 7.25 -25.46
N THR A 13 -7.67 5.96 -25.49
CA THR A 13 -7.15 5.24 -26.67
C THR A 13 -8.12 4.17 -27.18
N THR A 14 -9.21 3.94 -26.47
CA THR A 14 -10.29 3.05 -26.92
C THR A 14 -10.96 3.66 -28.15
N GLY A 15 -11.06 2.89 -29.23
CA GLY A 15 -11.63 3.35 -30.50
C GLY A 15 -10.84 4.49 -31.16
N LEU A 16 -9.53 4.60 -30.88
CA LEU A 16 -8.67 5.66 -31.42
C LEU A 16 -8.68 5.69 -32.95
N ILE A 17 -8.76 4.53 -33.58
CA ILE A 17 -8.89 4.36 -35.03
C ILE A 17 -10.33 3.93 -35.33
N ASP A 18 -11.18 4.88 -35.58
CA ASP A 18 -12.60 4.77 -35.94
C ASP A 18 -12.86 5.18 -37.39
N ASP A 19 -14.12 5.25 -37.81
CA ASP A 19 -14.52 5.70 -39.14
C ASP A 19 -13.99 7.11 -39.46
N VAL A 20 -13.98 8.01 -38.49
CA VAL A 20 -13.48 9.38 -38.66
C VAL A 20 -11.97 9.38 -38.92
N ALA A 21 -11.24 8.56 -38.16
CA ALA A 21 -9.81 8.40 -38.37
C ALA A 21 -9.51 7.80 -39.77
N PHE A 22 -10.21 6.73 -40.15
CA PHE A 22 -10.07 6.15 -41.50
C PHE A 22 -10.37 7.14 -42.61
N SER A 23 -11.40 7.96 -42.45
CA SER A 23 -11.76 8.98 -43.49
C SER A 23 -10.65 10.00 -43.71
N LYS A 24 -9.81 10.27 -42.74
CA LYS A 24 -8.66 11.19 -42.82
C LYS A 24 -7.39 10.52 -43.36
N CYS A 25 -7.38 9.21 -43.44
CA CYS A 25 -6.23 8.46 -43.96
C CYS A 25 -6.17 8.51 -45.48
N LYS A 26 -4.98 8.30 -46.02
CA LYS A 26 -4.82 8.06 -47.47
C LYS A 26 -5.53 6.77 -47.84
N ARG A 27 -6.24 6.77 -48.98
CA ARG A 27 -6.89 5.56 -49.52
C ARG A 27 -5.88 4.42 -49.67
N GLY A 28 -6.26 3.23 -49.27
CA GLY A 28 -5.38 2.07 -49.25
C GLY A 28 -4.39 2.05 -48.08
N VAL A 29 -4.66 2.79 -47.00
CA VAL A 29 -3.84 2.73 -45.75
C VAL A 29 -3.81 1.28 -45.27
N GLN A 30 -2.65 0.86 -44.76
CA GLN A 30 -2.50 -0.43 -44.10
C GLN A 30 -2.29 -0.19 -42.60
N VAL A 31 -2.96 -0.97 -41.77
CA VAL A 31 -2.90 -0.81 -40.31
C VAL A 31 -2.33 -2.08 -39.66
N ILE A 32 -1.54 -1.88 -38.62
CA ILE A 32 -0.95 -2.96 -37.84
C ILE A 32 -1.26 -2.73 -36.37
N ASN A 33 -1.86 -3.70 -35.71
CA ASN A 33 -2.13 -3.67 -34.28
C ASN A 33 -1.55 -4.91 -33.59
N CYS A 34 -0.41 -4.71 -32.91
CA CYS A 34 0.21 -5.68 -32.02
C CYS A 34 0.21 -5.16 -30.56
N ALA A 35 -0.63 -4.15 -30.26
CA ALA A 35 -0.69 -3.52 -28.95
C ALA A 35 -1.82 -4.14 -28.10
N ARG A 36 -3.05 -3.69 -28.30
CA ARG A 36 -4.25 -4.21 -27.60
C ARG A 36 -5.47 -4.14 -28.53
N GLY A 37 -6.38 -5.13 -28.39
CA GLY A 37 -7.73 -5.06 -28.98
C GLY A 37 -8.50 -3.87 -28.43
N GLY A 38 -9.44 -3.35 -29.22
CA GLY A 38 -10.26 -2.18 -28.86
C GLY A 38 -9.59 -0.81 -29.11
N ILE A 39 -8.31 -0.75 -29.47
CA ILE A 39 -7.69 0.50 -29.94
C ILE A 39 -8.20 0.86 -31.35
N ILE A 40 -8.36 -0.13 -32.20
CA ILE A 40 -9.08 0.01 -33.47
C ILE A 40 -10.53 -0.40 -33.23
N ASP A 41 -11.46 0.38 -33.71
CA ASP A 41 -12.86 -0.05 -33.84
C ASP A 41 -12.94 -1.11 -34.94
N GLU A 42 -13.19 -2.36 -34.54
CA GLU A 42 -13.18 -3.51 -35.46
C GLU A 42 -14.25 -3.44 -36.52
N ALA A 43 -15.41 -2.86 -36.18
CA ALA A 43 -16.48 -2.66 -37.16
C ALA A 43 -16.12 -1.55 -38.20
N ALA A 44 -15.47 -0.48 -37.73
CA ALA A 44 -14.97 0.58 -38.63
C ALA A 44 -13.86 0.06 -39.55
N LEU A 45 -12.96 -0.79 -39.00
CA LEU A 45 -11.91 -1.44 -39.80
C LEU A 45 -12.52 -2.34 -40.90
N LEU A 46 -13.53 -3.14 -40.57
CA LEU A 46 -14.19 -4.02 -41.52
C LEU A 46 -14.79 -3.18 -42.67
N ARG A 47 -15.55 -2.10 -42.37
CA ARG A 47 -16.07 -1.18 -43.38
C ARG A 47 -14.99 -0.51 -44.23
N ALA A 48 -13.88 -0.14 -43.61
CA ALA A 48 -12.73 0.47 -44.29
C ALA A 48 -12.05 -0.51 -45.26
N LEU A 49 -11.96 -1.80 -44.91
CA LEU A 49 -11.45 -2.84 -45.80
C LEU A 49 -12.39 -3.10 -46.99
N GLU A 50 -13.69 -3.23 -46.71
CA GLU A 50 -14.71 -3.44 -47.76
C GLU A 50 -14.81 -2.28 -48.78
N SER A 51 -14.64 -1.05 -48.29
CA SER A 51 -14.67 0.15 -49.18
C SER A 51 -13.33 0.40 -49.89
N GLY A 52 -12.27 -0.32 -49.55
CA GLY A 52 -10.91 -0.09 -50.03
C GLY A 52 -10.26 1.18 -49.49
N GLN A 53 -10.83 1.79 -48.46
CA GLN A 53 -10.21 2.87 -47.69
C GLN A 53 -9.01 2.34 -46.91
N CYS A 54 -9.14 1.13 -46.34
CA CYS A 54 -8.03 0.34 -45.79
C CYS A 54 -7.63 -0.73 -46.82
N GLY A 55 -6.37 -0.78 -47.16
CA GLY A 55 -5.83 -1.74 -48.13
C GLY A 55 -5.37 -3.07 -47.53
N GLY A 56 -5.40 -3.18 -46.21
CA GLY A 56 -5.01 -4.39 -45.47
C GLY A 56 -4.75 -4.12 -44.01
N ALA A 57 -4.84 -5.17 -43.19
CA ALA A 57 -4.54 -5.08 -41.77
C ALA A 57 -3.70 -6.27 -41.29
N GLY A 58 -2.81 -6.01 -40.32
CA GLY A 58 -2.12 -7.01 -39.52
C GLY A 58 -2.60 -6.92 -38.05
N LEU A 59 -3.28 -7.95 -37.58
CA LEU A 59 -3.89 -7.95 -36.24
C LEU A 59 -3.33 -9.12 -35.43
N ASP A 60 -2.59 -8.81 -34.39
CA ASP A 60 -2.15 -9.77 -33.38
C ASP A 60 -3.09 -9.81 -32.17
N VAL A 61 -3.97 -8.82 -32.06
CA VAL A 61 -4.86 -8.61 -30.93
C VAL A 61 -6.28 -8.24 -31.41
N PHE A 62 -7.27 -8.70 -30.63
CA PHE A 62 -8.69 -8.45 -30.87
C PHE A 62 -9.38 -7.99 -29.58
N THR A 63 -10.55 -7.35 -29.71
CA THR A 63 -11.36 -6.91 -28.56
C THR A 63 -11.80 -8.09 -27.71
N GLU A 64 -12.11 -9.22 -28.33
CA GLU A 64 -12.36 -10.51 -27.67
C GLU A 64 -11.36 -11.54 -28.19
N GLU A 65 -10.65 -12.21 -27.30
CA GLU A 65 -9.64 -13.22 -27.65
C GLU A 65 -9.96 -14.58 -27.03
N PRO A 66 -10.17 -15.63 -27.83
CA PRO A 66 -10.25 -15.65 -29.30
C PRO A 66 -11.51 -14.94 -29.81
N PRO A 67 -11.45 -14.30 -31.01
CA PRO A 67 -12.59 -13.56 -31.55
C PRO A 67 -13.75 -14.53 -31.88
N ARG A 68 -14.96 -14.25 -31.33
CA ARG A 68 -16.18 -15.01 -31.68
C ARG A 68 -16.68 -14.61 -33.05
N ASP A 69 -16.72 -13.31 -33.34
CA ASP A 69 -16.95 -12.83 -34.70
C ASP A 69 -15.64 -12.92 -35.49
N ARG A 70 -15.64 -13.76 -36.50
CA ARG A 70 -14.46 -14.03 -37.30
C ARG A 70 -14.40 -13.20 -38.58
N ALA A 71 -15.32 -12.25 -38.77
CA ALA A 71 -15.39 -11.46 -40.00
C ALA A 71 -14.07 -10.74 -40.33
N LEU A 72 -13.38 -10.19 -39.34
CA LEU A 72 -12.03 -9.64 -39.50
C LEU A 72 -10.94 -10.70 -39.57
N ALA A 73 -10.98 -11.68 -38.66
CA ALA A 73 -9.92 -12.70 -38.56
C ALA A 73 -9.80 -13.54 -39.84
N ASP A 74 -10.92 -13.78 -40.55
CA ASP A 74 -10.99 -14.55 -41.79
C ASP A 74 -11.03 -13.67 -43.04
N HIS A 75 -10.94 -12.32 -42.89
CA HIS A 75 -10.99 -11.41 -44.05
C HIS A 75 -9.74 -11.55 -44.93
N PRO A 76 -9.87 -11.65 -46.28
CA PRO A 76 -8.74 -11.93 -47.17
C PRO A 76 -7.64 -10.87 -47.19
N LEU A 77 -7.93 -9.65 -46.75
CA LEU A 77 -6.95 -8.57 -46.62
C LEU A 77 -6.40 -8.41 -45.16
N VAL A 78 -6.69 -9.36 -44.27
CA VAL A 78 -6.23 -9.33 -42.89
C VAL A 78 -5.29 -10.50 -42.64
N ILE A 79 -4.15 -10.19 -42.06
CA ILE A 79 -3.27 -11.19 -41.46
C ILE A 79 -3.57 -11.19 -39.96
N SER A 80 -4.19 -12.27 -39.46
CA SER A 80 -4.52 -12.44 -38.05
C SER A 80 -3.55 -13.40 -37.38
N LEU A 81 -3.12 -13.06 -36.17
CA LEU A 81 -2.24 -13.85 -35.31
C LEU A 81 -2.89 -14.05 -33.95
N PRO A 82 -2.58 -15.15 -33.23
CA PRO A 82 -3.18 -15.46 -31.93
C PRO A 82 -2.41 -14.83 -30.76
N HIS A 83 -2.20 -13.50 -30.77
CA HIS A 83 -1.52 -12.72 -29.71
C HIS A 83 -0.08 -13.21 -29.44
N LEU A 84 0.74 -13.21 -30.48
CA LEU A 84 2.12 -13.71 -30.46
C LEU A 84 3.18 -12.62 -30.21
N GLY A 85 2.82 -11.36 -30.02
CA GLY A 85 3.77 -10.24 -29.93
C GLY A 85 4.87 -10.43 -28.88
N ALA A 86 4.58 -11.08 -27.76
CA ALA A 86 5.56 -11.44 -26.72
C ALA A 86 6.05 -12.89 -26.78
N SER A 87 5.68 -13.65 -27.79
CA SER A 87 6.05 -15.08 -27.95
C SER A 87 7.38 -15.25 -28.70
N THR A 88 8.37 -14.45 -28.34
CA THR A 88 9.75 -14.58 -28.82
C THR A 88 10.66 -15.04 -27.69
N LEU A 89 11.78 -15.67 -28.02
CA LEU A 89 12.75 -16.16 -27.04
C LEU A 89 13.28 -15.00 -26.16
N GLU A 90 13.57 -13.86 -26.77
CA GLU A 90 14.06 -12.66 -26.08
C GLU A 90 13.01 -12.11 -25.10
N ALA A 91 11.76 -11.98 -25.52
CA ALA A 91 10.69 -11.48 -24.65
C ALA A 91 10.42 -12.42 -23.47
N GLN A 92 10.39 -13.73 -23.71
CA GLN A 92 10.17 -14.73 -22.67
C GLN A 92 11.31 -14.77 -21.66
N ASN A 93 12.56 -14.73 -22.10
CA ASN A 93 13.73 -14.70 -21.22
C ASN A 93 13.70 -13.42 -20.36
N ARG A 94 13.48 -12.26 -20.97
CA ARG A 94 13.42 -10.98 -20.28
C ARG A 94 12.28 -10.94 -19.24
N CYS A 95 11.09 -11.41 -19.60
CA CYS A 95 9.98 -11.51 -18.64
C CYS A 95 10.34 -12.39 -17.44
N GLY A 96 10.97 -13.55 -17.70
CA GLY A 96 11.39 -14.47 -16.64
C GLY A 96 12.43 -13.83 -15.70
N GLU A 97 13.44 -13.18 -16.25
CA GLU A 97 14.47 -12.49 -15.46
C GLU A 97 13.89 -11.32 -14.64
N GLU A 98 13.06 -10.47 -15.25
CA GLU A 98 12.45 -9.33 -14.57
C GLU A 98 11.52 -9.78 -13.43
N ILE A 99 10.68 -10.78 -13.64
CA ILE A 99 9.79 -11.31 -12.60
C ILE A 99 10.60 -11.97 -11.47
N ALA A 100 11.63 -12.75 -11.79
CA ALA A 100 12.48 -13.34 -10.77
C ALA A 100 13.15 -12.28 -9.90
N GLN A 101 13.68 -11.22 -10.52
CA GLN A 101 14.27 -10.10 -9.80
C GLN A 101 13.24 -9.37 -8.92
N GLN A 102 12.02 -9.11 -9.42
CA GLN A 102 10.94 -8.48 -8.66
C GLN A 102 10.54 -9.31 -7.44
N ILE A 103 10.46 -10.64 -7.58
CA ILE A 103 10.17 -11.54 -6.44
C ILE A 103 11.29 -11.48 -5.41
N VAL A 104 12.57 -11.51 -5.84
CA VAL A 104 13.71 -11.41 -4.94
C VAL A 104 13.72 -10.09 -4.19
N ASP A 105 13.43 -8.98 -4.88
CA ASP A 105 13.42 -7.65 -4.27
C ASP A 105 12.26 -7.51 -3.27
N LEU A 106 11.09 -8.11 -3.56
CA LEU A 106 9.97 -8.17 -2.63
C LEU A 106 10.32 -8.99 -1.37
N VAL A 107 10.86 -10.21 -1.55
CA VAL A 107 11.22 -11.09 -0.42
C VAL A 107 12.32 -10.47 0.45
N LYS A 108 13.24 -9.74 -0.15
CA LYS A 108 14.31 -9.03 0.57
C LYS A 108 13.87 -7.63 1.03
N GLU A 109 12.60 -7.29 0.88
CA GLU A 109 12.02 -5.98 1.25
C GLU A 109 12.78 -4.79 0.66
N ARG A 110 13.30 -4.92 -0.54
CA ARG A 110 14.04 -3.86 -1.24
C ARG A 110 13.13 -2.95 -2.05
N ALA A 111 12.16 -3.56 -2.74
CA ALA A 111 11.22 -2.86 -3.60
C ALA A 111 9.94 -3.67 -3.82
N LEU A 112 8.83 -2.97 -4.08
CA LEU A 112 7.58 -3.54 -4.58
C LEU A 112 7.31 -2.93 -5.97
N VAL A 113 7.89 -3.52 -7.00
CA VAL A 113 7.71 -3.09 -8.39
C VAL A 113 6.77 -4.05 -9.10
N GLY A 114 5.92 -3.53 -9.98
CA GLY A 114 5.01 -4.35 -10.80
C GLY A 114 3.80 -4.93 -10.07
N ALA A 115 3.55 -4.54 -8.80
CA ALA A 115 2.36 -4.99 -8.08
C ALA A 115 1.10 -4.36 -8.69
N VAL A 116 0.24 -5.18 -9.29
CA VAL A 116 -0.98 -4.74 -9.97
C VAL A 116 -2.06 -4.29 -8.97
N ASN A 117 -2.15 -4.96 -7.84
CA ASN A 117 -3.16 -4.71 -6.80
C ASN A 117 -2.69 -3.79 -5.66
N ALA A 118 -1.47 -3.27 -5.72
CA ALA A 118 -0.90 -2.43 -4.67
C ALA A 118 0.00 -1.29 -5.21
N PRO A 119 -0.45 -0.50 -6.21
CA PRO A 119 0.40 0.54 -6.82
C PRO A 119 0.82 1.62 -5.82
N ALA A 120 -0.01 1.88 -4.81
CA ALA A 120 0.29 2.86 -3.75
C ALA A 120 1.44 2.43 -2.84
N LEU A 121 1.76 1.12 -2.77
CA LEU A 121 2.80 0.57 -1.93
C LEU A 121 4.18 0.53 -2.59
N THR A 122 4.29 0.89 -3.87
CA THR A 122 5.58 0.85 -4.61
C THR A 122 6.69 1.64 -3.90
N LYS A 123 6.33 2.73 -3.21
CA LYS A 123 7.26 3.55 -2.41
C LYS A 123 7.43 3.09 -0.96
N ALA A 124 6.62 2.14 -0.48
CA ALA A 124 6.61 1.73 0.92
C ALA A 124 7.90 1.02 1.37
N PHE A 125 8.67 0.45 0.43
CA PHE A 125 9.87 -0.33 0.73
C PHE A 125 11.18 0.48 0.60
N SER A 126 11.10 1.80 0.41
CA SER A 126 12.31 2.63 0.41
C SER A 126 12.87 2.78 1.83
N PRO A 127 14.19 2.95 1.99
CA PRO A 127 14.78 3.20 3.31
C PRO A 127 14.15 4.38 4.06
N GLU A 128 13.73 5.41 3.33
CA GLU A 128 13.13 6.63 3.89
C GLU A 128 11.72 6.38 4.48
N THR A 129 10.99 5.41 3.97
CA THR A 129 9.60 5.12 4.38
C THR A 129 9.49 4.07 5.47
N ARG A 130 10.48 3.18 5.58
CA ARG A 130 10.49 2.11 6.61
C ARG A 130 10.26 2.61 8.03
N PRO A 131 10.95 3.65 8.54
CA PRO A 131 10.70 4.14 9.89
C PRO A 131 9.26 4.62 10.09
N TRP A 132 8.64 5.22 9.06
CA TRP A 132 7.26 5.68 9.11
C TRP A 132 6.25 4.53 9.11
N ILE A 133 6.54 3.44 8.40
CA ILE A 133 5.72 2.21 8.44
C ILE A 133 5.78 1.61 9.85
N ARG A 134 6.97 1.47 10.43
CA ARG A 134 7.14 0.99 11.81
C ARG A 134 6.40 1.89 12.81
N LEU A 135 6.46 3.21 12.64
CA LEU A 135 5.68 4.15 13.44
C LEU A 135 4.18 3.91 13.31
N GLY A 136 3.67 3.74 12.08
CA GLY A 136 2.26 3.47 11.82
C GLY A 136 1.78 2.18 12.48
N GLU A 137 2.54 1.09 12.34
CA GLU A 137 2.26 -0.19 13.01
C GLU A 137 2.28 -0.07 14.52
N ALA A 138 3.27 0.61 15.09
CA ALA A 138 3.39 0.81 16.53
C ALA A 138 2.21 1.62 17.10
N LEU A 139 1.84 2.72 16.44
CA LEU A 139 0.67 3.51 16.85
C LEU A 139 -0.64 2.71 16.71
N GLY A 140 -0.78 1.91 15.67
CA GLY A 140 -1.92 1.00 15.51
C GLY A 140 -2.02 -0.02 16.65
N ARG A 141 -0.89 -0.65 17.03
CA ARG A 141 -0.82 -1.59 18.16
C ARG A 141 -1.16 -0.92 19.50
N LEU A 142 -0.63 0.28 19.73
CA LEU A 142 -0.96 1.06 20.92
C LEU A 142 -2.43 1.41 20.98
N LEU A 143 -3.02 1.87 19.88
CA LEU A 143 -4.45 2.19 19.83
C LEU A 143 -5.31 0.96 20.13
N HIS A 144 -5.01 -0.19 19.53
CA HIS A 144 -5.71 -1.45 19.80
C HIS A 144 -5.56 -1.88 21.27
N SER A 145 -4.35 -1.74 21.85
CA SER A 145 -4.09 -2.13 23.25
C SER A 145 -4.83 -1.23 24.23
N LEU A 146 -4.94 0.07 23.93
CA LEU A 146 -5.69 1.03 24.74
C LEU A 146 -7.20 0.90 24.56
N LEU A 147 -7.65 0.52 23.38
CA LEU A 147 -9.06 0.36 22.98
C LEU A 147 -9.27 -0.99 22.27
N PRO A 148 -9.34 -2.12 23.01
CA PRO A 148 -9.42 -3.45 22.40
C PRO A 148 -10.67 -3.68 21.53
N GLN A 149 -11.72 -2.90 21.72
CA GLN A 149 -12.95 -2.95 20.93
C GLN A 149 -13.04 -1.77 19.95
N VAL A 150 -11.90 -1.22 19.53
CA VAL A 150 -11.91 -0.13 18.56
C VAL A 150 -12.56 -0.59 17.26
N GLY A 151 -13.51 0.19 16.77
CA GLY A 151 -14.24 -0.04 15.52
C GLY A 151 -14.66 1.29 14.91
N GLY A 152 -15.29 1.23 13.72
CA GLY A 152 -15.69 2.42 12.98
C GLY A 152 -14.52 3.09 12.26
N GLU A 153 -14.54 4.40 12.19
CA GLU A 153 -13.55 5.19 11.44
C GLU A 153 -12.29 5.45 12.28
N ILE A 154 -11.14 5.09 11.72
CA ILE A 154 -9.80 5.42 12.24
C ILE A 154 -9.15 6.39 11.26
N GLN A 155 -8.85 7.58 11.75
CA GLN A 155 -8.21 8.62 10.95
C GLN A 155 -6.70 8.59 11.14
N VAL A 156 -5.98 8.56 10.03
CA VAL A 156 -4.51 8.62 9.95
C VAL A 156 -4.14 9.95 9.32
N THR A 157 -3.63 10.88 10.13
CA THR A 157 -3.29 12.23 9.68
C THR A 157 -1.77 12.39 9.62
N THR A 158 -1.26 12.76 8.45
CA THR A 158 0.15 13.12 8.27
C THR A 158 0.33 14.64 8.35
N THR A 159 1.44 15.10 8.91
CA THR A 159 1.86 16.52 8.94
C THR A 159 3.26 16.66 8.40
N GLY A 160 3.56 17.81 7.75
CA GLY A 160 4.86 18.10 7.16
C GLY A 160 5.04 17.54 5.74
N ASP A 161 5.91 18.19 4.97
CA ASP A 161 6.04 17.97 3.53
C ASP A 161 6.60 16.59 3.17
N ALA A 162 7.52 16.05 3.98
CA ALA A 162 8.17 14.77 3.67
C ALA A 162 7.19 13.58 3.67
N VAL A 163 6.11 13.65 4.44
CA VAL A 163 5.13 12.56 4.59
C VAL A 163 3.79 12.81 3.89
N LYS A 164 3.68 13.90 3.14
CA LYS A 164 2.45 14.32 2.45
C LYS A 164 1.85 13.21 1.58
N ASN A 165 2.68 12.45 0.90
CA ASN A 165 2.26 11.39 -0.03
C ASN A 165 2.28 9.98 0.57
N PHE A 166 2.43 9.85 1.90
CA PHE A 166 2.56 8.57 2.59
C PHE A 166 1.23 8.01 3.10
N GLY A 167 0.15 8.76 3.01
CA GLY A 167 -1.14 8.43 3.61
C GLY A 167 -1.65 7.03 3.29
N SER A 168 -1.55 6.58 2.05
CA SER A 168 -2.08 5.29 1.62
C SER A 168 -1.40 4.09 2.30
N PHE A 169 -0.06 4.05 2.31
CA PHE A 169 0.65 2.93 2.94
C PHE A 169 0.73 3.07 4.46
N LEU A 170 0.62 4.29 5.00
CA LEU A 170 0.51 4.49 6.45
C LEU A 170 -0.84 4.02 6.98
N CYS A 171 -1.94 4.15 6.22
CA CYS A 171 -3.19 3.48 6.56
C CYS A 171 -3.02 1.95 6.66
N SER A 172 -2.30 1.36 5.70
CA SER A 172 -2.01 -0.07 5.73
C SER A 172 -1.16 -0.46 6.94
N ALA A 173 -0.14 0.32 7.28
CA ALA A 173 0.71 0.08 8.44
C ALA A 173 -0.08 0.18 9.77
N VAL A 174 -0.90 1.22 9.94
CA VAL A 174 -1.78 1.36 11.10
C VAL A 174 -2.77 0.19 11.20
N ALA A 175 -3.35 -0.23 10.06
CA ALA A 175 -4.26 -1.37 10.02
C ALA A 175 -3.59 -2.69 10.44
N ILE A 176 -2.31 -2.92 10.09
CA ILE A 176 -1.53 -4.07 10.59
C ILE A 176 -1.48 -4.03 12.12
N GLY A 177 -1.12 -2.88 12.70
CA GLY A 177 -1.05 -2.73 14.14
C GLY A 177 -2.39 -2.96 14.84
N LEU A 178 -3.49 -2.45 14.29
CA LEU A 178 -4.86 -2.65 14.81
C LEU A 178 -5.29 -4.13 14.78
N LEU A 179 -4.80 -4.90 13.81
CA LEU A 179 -5.15 -6.29 13.60
C LEU A 179 -4.15 -7.28 14.20
N GLN A 180 -3.31 -6.85 15.15
CA GLN A 180 -2.23 -7.66 15.75
C GLN A 180 -2.68 -9.03 16.33
N ASN A 181 -3.95 -9.14 16.74
CA ASN A 181 -4.54 -10.36 17.30
C ASN A 181 -5.37 -11.15 16.25
N SER A 182 -5.27 -10.80 14.97
CA SER A 182 -5.97 -11.53 13.90
C SER A 182 -5.25 -12.84 13.57
N ASP A 183 -6.02 -13.92 13.38
CA ASP A 183 -5.50 -15.20 12.88
C ASP A 183 -5.04 -15.13 11.40
N ASN A 184 -5.37 -14.06 10.71
CA ASN A 184 -4.98 -13.83 9.32
C ASN A 184 -3.53 -13.37 9.21
N LYS A 185 -2.83 -13.80 8.15
CA LYS A 185 -1.53 -13.27 7.79
C LYS A 185 -1.69 -11.87 7.17
N VAL A 186 -1.78 -10.86 8.04
CA VAL A 186 -1.97 -9.46 7.66
C VAL A 186 -0.63 -8.86 7.21
N ASN A 187 -0.66 -8.11 6.09
CA ASN A 187 0.49 -7.41 5.54
C ASN A 187 0.05 -6.07 4.90
N LEU A 188 0.99 -5.27 4.41
CA LEU A 188 0.70 -3.95 3.83
C LEU A 188 -0.28 -3.98 2.65
N VAL A 189 -0.39 -5.11 1.92
CA VAL A 189 -1.29 -5.24 0.76
C VAL A 189 -2.73 -5.50 1.19
N ASN A 190 -2.94 -6.35 2.21
CA ASN A 190 -4.25 -6.87 2.58
C ASN A 190 -4.84 -6.28 3.88
N SER A 191 -4.06 -5.53 4.64
CA SER A 191 -4.45 -5.04 5.97
C SER A 191 -5.72 -4.19 5.96
N CYS A 192 -5.85 -3.25 5.02
CA CYS A 192 -7.06 -2.42 4.92
C CYS A 192 -8.32 -3.23 4.56
N PHE A 193 -8.15 -4.30 3.78
CA PHE A 193 -9.26 -5.22 3.47
C PHE A 193 -9.72 -5.97 4.73
N PHE A 194 -8.80 -6.56 5.49
CA PHE A 194 -9.13 -7.24 6.74
C PHE A 194 -9.64 -6.29 7.83
N ALA A 195 -9.11 -5.06 7.90
CA ALA A 195 -9.63 -4.03 8.81
C ALA A 195 -11.10 -3.74 8.50
N LYS A 196 -11.45 -3.57 7.22
CA LYS A 196 -12.84 -3.35 6.81
C LYS A 196 -13.75 -4.54 7.16
N GLN A 197 -13.27 -5.78 6.99
CA GLN A 197 -14.03 -6.97 7.43
C GLN A 197 -14.25 -7.01 8.95
N ALA A 198 -13.29 -6.49 9.72
CA ALA A 198 -13.38 -6.34 11.17
C ALA A 198 -14.21 -5.10 11.61
N GLY A 199 -14.86 -4.40 10.68
CA GLY A 199 -15.66 -3.20 10.97
C GLY A 199 -14.83 -1.94 11.24
N ILE A 200 -13.55 -1.92 10.82
CA ILE A 200 -12.65 -0.79 10.96
C ILE A 200 -12.39 -0.18 9.59
N GLN A 201 -12.69 1.11 9.43
CA GLN A 201 -12.38 1.87 8.23
C GLN A 201 -11.22 2.82 8.49
N VAL A 202 -10.06 2.56 7.89
CA VAL A 202 -8.88 3.42 8.05
C VAL A 202 -8.83 4.41 6.89
N ILE A 203 -8.80 5.70 7.21
CA ILE A 203 -8.79 6.80 6.24
C ILE A 203 -7.57 7.69 6.43
N SER A 204 -7.00 8.22 5.34
CA SER A 204 -5.87 9.14 5.41
C SER A 204 -6.29 10.59 5.21
N ARG A 205 -5.61 11.48 5.93
CA ARG A 205 -5.68 12.93 5.79
C ARG A 205 -4.29 13.53 5.84
N HIS A 206 -4.08 14.65 5.17
CA HIS A 206 -2.88 15.45 5.34
C HIS A 206 -3.27 16.81 5.92
N SER A 207 -2.59 17.22 7.01
CA SER A 207 -2.81 18.52 7.65
C SER A 207 -1.62 19.45 7.40
N LEU A 208 -1.93 20.71 7.11
CA LEU A 208 -0.94 21.78 6.92
C LEU A 208 -0.70 22.59 8.20
N GLU A 209 -1.31 22.19 9.33
CA GLU A 209 -1.23 22.93 10.60
C GLU A 209 0.15 22.91 11.24
N SER A 210 0.98 21.93 10.91
CA SER A 210 2.34 21.82 11.44
C SER A 210 3.35 21.59 10.32
N PRO A 211 4.45 22.34 10.29
CA PRO A 211 5.55 22.10 9.36
C PRO A 211 6.41 20.89 9.76
N GLN A 212 6.28 20.38 10.98
CA GLN A 212 7.02 19.21 11.46
C GLN A 212 6.40 17.94 10.91
N ASN A 213 7.28 17.02 10.45
CA ASN A 213 6.85 15.72 10.00
C ASN A 213 6.32 14.89 11.19
N GLY A 214 5.09 14.43 11.08
CA GLY A 214 4.41 13.68 12.14
C GLY A 214 3.33 12.77 11.61
N LEU A 215 2.94 11.82 12.44
CA LEU A 215 1.85 10.89 12.21
C LEU A 215 0.90 10.91 13.40
N GLU A 216 -0.36 11.18 13.14
CA GLU A 216 -1.43 11.09 14.10
C GLU A 216 -2.37 9.96 13.74
N VAL A 217 -2.75 9.16 14.72
CA VAL A 217 -3.75 8.10 14.59
C VAL A 217 -4.84 8.37 15.61
N SER A 218 -6.07 8.54 15.15
CA SER A 218 -7.21 8.83 16.03
C SER A 218 -8.42 7.95 15.71
N GLY A 219 -9.13 7.53 16.77
CA GLY A 219 -10.33 6.71 16.69
C GLY A 219 -10.85 6.36 18.06
N GLY A 220 -12.16 6.06 18.18
CA GLY A 220 -12.78 5.71 19.45
C GLY A 220 -12.64 6.75 20.57
N GLY A 221 -12.46 8.03 20.21
CA GLY A 221 -12.25 9.13 21.16
C GLY A 221 -10.80 9.28 21.66
N LEU A 222 -9.88 8.45 21.19
CA LEU A 222 -8.46 8.52 21.53
C LEU A 222 -7.64 9.06 20.35
N ARG A 223 -6.57 9.78 20.65
CA ARG A 223 -5.63 10.39 19.70
C ARG A 223 -4.21 10.07 20.11
N LEU A 224 -3.43 9.50 19.21
CA LEU A 224 -2.02 9.21 19.39
C LEU A 224 -1.21 10.01 18.37
N ILE A 225 -0.16 10.69 18.82
CA ILE A 225 0.76 11.43 17.94
C ILE A 225 2.15 10.84 18.09
N GLY A 226 2.75 10.52 16.95
CA GLY A 226 4.12 10.04 16.87
C GLY A 226 4.93 10.79 15.83
N GLY A 227 6.24 10.57 15.89
CA GLY A 227 7.22 11.10 14.97
C GLY A 227 8.47 10.25 14.95
N LEU A 228 9.48 10.68 14.23
CA LEU A 228 10.78 10.02 14.19
C LEU A 228 11.84 10.86 14.91
N LEU A 229 12.70 10.19 15.68
CA LEU A 229 13.94 10.75 16.21
C LEU A 229 15.11 10.05 15.49
N GLY A 230 15.67 10.68 14.46
CA GLY A 230 16.44 9.97 13.45
C GLY A 230 15.53 8.98 12.72
N ASP A 231 15.89 7.69 12.75
CA ASP A 231 15.08 6.60 12.19
C ASP A 231 14.24 5.84 13.24
N THR A 232 14.31 6.27 14.50
CA THR A 232 13.59 5.61 15.60
C THR A 232 12.16 6.14 15.71
N PRO A 233 11.13 5.29 15.58
CA PRO A 233 9.74 5.65 15.84
C PRO A 233 9.54 6.06 17.30
N CYS A 234 8.86 7.18 17.52
CA CYS A 234 8.62 7.72 18.86
C CYS A 234 7.17 8.12 19.05
N LEU A 235 6.63 7.86 20.24
CA LEU A 235 5.36 8.41 20.70
C LEU A 235 5.61 9.79 21.33
N ILE A 236 4.84 10.77 20.92
CA ILE A 236 4.95 12.15 21.40
C ILE A 236 3.81 12.49 22.36
N GLN A 237 2.59 11.98 22.06
CA GLN A 237 1.40 12.36 22.79
C GLN A 237 0.34 11.25 22.81
N ILE A 238 -0.37 11.13 23.93
CA ILE A 238 -1.60 10.32 24.06
C ILE A 238 -2.73 11.25 24.53
N GLY A 239 -3.84 11.28 23.78
CA GLY A 239 -4.96 12.16 24.06
C GLY A 239 -4.53 13.64 24.10
N PRO A 240 -4.92 14.41 25.13
CA PRO A 240 -4.51 15.80 25.27
C PRO A 240 -3.10 16.00 25.87
N SER A 241 -2.43 14.91 26.28
CA SER A 241 -1.27 14.94 27.17
C SER A 241 0.03 14.60 26.43
N PRO A 242 0.87 15.58 26.09
CA PRO A 242 2.19 15.33 25.52
C PRO A 242 3.16 14.81 26.59
N PHE A 243 4.09 13.95 26.16
CA PHE A 243 5.24 13.56 26.97
C PHE A 243 6.30 14.68 26.94
N ARG A 244 7.04 14.83 28.04
CA ARG A 244 8.14 15.82 28.12
C ARG A 244 9.28 15.51 27.16
N SER A 245 9.49 14.23 26.86
CA SER A 245 10.43 13.73 25.86
C SER A 245 9.76 12.61 25.06
N PRO A 246 10.09 12.45 23.76
CA PRO A 246 9.56 11.37 22.95
C PRO A 246 9.87 10.00 23.57
N VAL A 247 8.89 9.10 23.53
CA VAL A 247 9.00 7.72 24.01
C VAL A 247 9.36 6.83 22.83
N SER A 248 10.49 6.15 22.86
CA SER A 248 10.85 5.19 21.81
C SER A 248 9.81 4.08 21.69
N LEU A 249 9.37 3.80 20.48
CA LEU A 249 8.41 2.76 20.13
C LEU A 249 9.14 1.49 19.65
N GLU A 250 10.07 1.00 20.44
CA GLU A 250 10.84 -0.22 20.18
C GLU A 250 10.78 -1.17 21.38
N GLY A 251 10.82 -2.48 21.10
CA GLY A 251 10.84 -3.50 22.13
C GLY A 251 9.52 -3.64 22.89
N THR A 252 9.58 -3.84 24.20
CA THR A 252 8.41 -4.04 25.06
C THR A 252 8.11 -2.80 25.87
N LEU A 253 6.90 -2.29 25.76
CA LEU A 253 6.38 -1.18 26.53
C LEU A 253 5.35 -1.65 27.54
N LEU A 254 5.42 -1.09 28.74
CA LEU A 254 4.41 -1.17 29.77
C LEU A 254 3.69 0.17 29.85
N LEU A 255 2.36 0.16 29.86
CA LEU A 255 1.55 1.36 29.80
C LEU A 255 0.46 1.33 30.86
N TRP A 256 0.33 2.43 31.60
CA TRP A 256 -0.72 2.67 32.59
C TRP A 256 -1.54 3.89 32.19
N THR A 257 -2.83 3.81 32.40
CA THR A 257 -3.79 4.91 32.23
C THR A 257 -3.99 5.73 33.51
N SER A 258 -3.07 5.61 34.46
CA SER A 258 -3.07 6.32 35.75
C SER A 258 -1.63 6.57 36.19
N GLU A 259 -1.48 7.41 37.22
CA GLU A 259 -0.18 7.59 37.85
C GLU A 259 0.31 6.28 38.47
N THR A 260 1.56 5.94 38.20
CA THR A 260 2.22 4.72 38.68
C THR A 260 3.30 5.10 39.69
N ASN A 261 3.34 4.36 40.78
CA ASN A 261 4.38 4.49 41.79
C ASN A 261 5.68 3.85 41.29
N LEU A 262 6.67 4.65 40.90
CA LEU A 262 7.95 4.17 40.37
C LEU A 262 8.68 3.20 41.28
N PRO A 263 8.82 3.41 42.61
CA PRO A 263 9.41 2.41 43.50
C PRO A 263 8.76 1.03 43.44
N LYS A 264 7.43 0.95 43.49
CA LYS A 264 6.69 -0.31 43.38
C LYS A 264 6.89 -0.98 42.00
N LEU A 265 6.96 -0.18 40.95
CA LEU A 265 7.25 -0.68 39.61
C LEU A 265 8.63 -1.34 39.55
N VAL A 266 9.66 -0.64 40.07
CA VAL A 266 11.03 -1.15 40.07
C VAL A 266 11.14 -2.44 40.89
N GLU A 267 10.52 -2.51 42.09
CA GLU A 267 10.46 -3.74 42.91
C GLU A 267 9.78 -4.88 42.15
N GLY A 268 8.63 -4.63 41.51
CA GLY A 268 7.91 -5.64 40.72
C GLY A 268 8.69 -6.14 39.51
N LEU A 269 9.36 -5.25 38.77
CA LEU A 269 10.23 -5.64 37.67
C LEU A 269 11.45 -6.42 38.12
N ALA A 270 12.06 -6.01 39.20
CA ALA A 270 13.21 -6.75 39.79
C ALA A 270 12.80 -8.16 40.22
N ALA A 271 11.63 -8.32 40.83
CA ALA A 271 11.09 -9.64 41.20
C ALA A 271 10.80 -10.52 39.96
N ALA A 272 10.45 -9.91 38.84
CA ALA A 272 10.24 -10.60 37.56
C ALA A 272 11.55 -10.84 36.76
N GLY A 273 12.69 -10.36 37.24
CA GLY A 273 13.97 -10.44 36.53
C GLY A 273 14.04 -9.56 35.25
N VAL A 274 13.22 -8.50 35.19
CA VAL A 274 13.09 -7.61 34.03
C VAL A 274 13.70 -6.25 34.35
N GLY A 275 14.56 -5.74 33.46
CA GLY A 275 15.20 -4.44 33.63
C GLY A 275 14.32 -3.29 33.12
N LEU A 276 14.20 -2.21 33.90
CA LEU A 276 13.62 -0.96 33.47
C LEU A 276 14.65 -0.20 32.61
N GLN A 277 14.27 0.23 31.41
CA GLN A 277 15.14 0.97 30.49
C GLN A 277 14.80 2.47 30.50
N THR A 278 13.53 2.80 30.29
CA THR A 278 13.05 4.18 30.31
C THR A 278 11.74 4.31 31.08
N PHE A 279 11.47 5.50 31.59
CA PHE A 279 10.24 5.79 32.31
C PHE A 279 9.75 7.21 31.97
N HIS A 280 8.55 7.29 31.42
CA HIS A 280 7.96 8.54 30.93
C HIS A 280 6.57 8.74 31.56
N VAL A 281 6.32 9.94 32.04
CA VAL A 281 5.04 10.33 32.65
C VAL A 281 4.45 11.51 31.90
N SER A 282 3.18 11.43 31.64
CA SER A 282 2.35 12.56 31.19
C SER A 282 1.04 12.56 31.99
N PRO A 283 0.29 13.67 32.05
CA PRO A 283 -1.00 13.66 32.72
C PRO A 283 -1.92 12.54 32.20
N GLY A 284 -2.27 11.60 33.07
CA GLY A 284 -3.14 10.46 32.75
C GLY A 284 -2.46 9.23 32.14
N TYR A 285 -1.17 9.31 31.79
CA TYR A 285 -0.45 8.16 31.20
C TYR A 285 0.97 8.02 31.73
N THR A 286 1.35 6.80 31.99
CA THR A 286 2.73 6.42 32.31
C THR A 286 3.18 5.34 31.33
N VAL A 287 4.36 5.50 30.74
CA VAL A 287 4.97 4.52 29.82
C VAL A 287 6.37 4.16 30.30
N ALA A 288 6.65 2.87 30.38
CA ALA A 288 7.98 2.36 30.69
C ALA A 288 8.43 1.41 29.58
N SER A 289 9.68 1.53 29.12
CA SER A 289 10.29 0.48 28.30
C SER A 289 11.08 -0.49 29.18
N VAL A 290 11.03 -1.77 28.82
CA VAL A 290 11.63 -2.85 29.60
C VAL A 290 12.49 -3.75 28.73
N SER A 291 13.48 -4.41 29.35
CA SER A 291 14.47 -5.23 28.64
C SER A 291 13.88 -6.49 28.00
N SER A 292 12.77 -6.99 28.54
CA SER A 292 12.07 -8.20 28.06
C SER A 292 10.60 -8.17 28.49
N PRO A 293 9.70 -8.91 27.82
CA PRO A 293 8.31 -9.02 28.24
C PRO A 293 8.18 -9.57 29.67
N VAL A 294 7.23 -8.99 30.42
CA VAL A 294 6.87 -9.47 31.78
C VAL A 294 5.90 -10.62 31.65
N SER A 295 6.16 -11.75 32.30
CA SER A 295 5.36 -12.97 32.21
C SER A 295 3.95 -12.82 32.82
N ASP A 296 3.83 -12.11 33.96
CA ASP A 296 2.54 -11.77 34.57
C ASP A 296 2.45 -10.26 34.86
N VAL A 297 1.90 -9.52 33.90
CA VAL A 297 1.76 -8.05 33.98
C VAL A 297 0.83 -7.61 35.10
N ARG A 298 -0.08 -8.49 35.58
CA ARG A 298 -1.04 -8.18 36.66
C ARG A 298 -0.35 -7.92 37.97
N THR A 299 0.86 -8.45 38.19
CA THR A 299 1.70 -8.17 39.37
C THR A 299 2.12 -6.70 39.45
N LEU A 300 2.09 -5.97 38.31
CA LEU A 300 2.44 -4.56 38.19
C LEU A 300 1.23 -3.64 38.29
N GLY A 301 0.04 -4.15 38.63
CA GLY A 301 -1.23 -3.42 38.70
C GLY A 301 -1.98 -3.38 37.37
N SER A 302 -2.79 -2.33 37.16
CA SER A 302 -3.55 -2.12 35.92
C SER A 302 -2.63 -1.65 34.78
N CYS A 303 -1.84 -2.59 34.28
CA CYS A 303 -0.82 -2.35 33.27
C CYS A 303 -1.15 -3.07 31.95
N LEU A 304 -0.94 -2.39 30.84
CA LEU A 304 -0.97 -2.97 29.51
C LEU A 304 0.47 -3.22 29.04
N GLN A 305 0.72 -4.40 28.47
CA GLN A 305 1.99 -4.70 27.84
C GLN A 305 1.82 -4.73 26.32
N VAL A 306 2.67 -3.98 25.63
CA VAL A 306 2.69 -3.90 24.17
C VAL A 306 4.09 -4.26 23.69
N THR A 307 4.21 -5.32 22.91
CA THR A 307 5.47 -5.67 22.25
C THR A 307 5.43 -5.13 20.82
N LEU A 308 6.41 -4.30 20.50
CA LEU A 308 6.54 -3.65 19.21
C LEU A 308 7.51 -4.44 18.33
N PRO A 309 7.31 -4.45 17.01
CA PRO A 309 8.25 -5.09 16.10
C PRO A 309 9.60 -4.36 16.15
N ALA A 310 10.68 -5.13 16.02
CA ALA A 310 12.05 -4.62 15.98
C ALA A 310 12.35 -3.86 14.68
#